data_2752f92305e7e3d3db37bd7e44f225d3
#
_entry.id   2752f92305e7e3d3db37bd7e44f225d3
#
_cell.length_a   1.000
_cell.length_b   1.000
_cell.length_c   1.000
_cell.angle_alpha   90.00
_cell.angle_beta   90.00
_cell.angle_gamma   90.00
#
_symmetry.space_group_name_H-M   'P 1'
#
loop_
_entity.id
_entity.type
_entity.pdbx_description
1 polymer ?
#
loop_
_entity_poly.entity_id
_entity_poly.type
_entity_poly.pdbx_seq_one_letter_code
_entity_poly.pdbx_strand_id
1 'polypeptide(L)'
;MLEATILDQVRSIFQPLKARYTFHITCNPEHEQAGEMIDFLNDIASCSDKLSCQVTETDEPKLEFTLLKEGKETGIKFRAIPGGHEFSSLLLAVLNADGKGKNLPDEGIGRRIKALQGPIHLQTYVSLACTNCPDIVQALNAVALLHPHITHDTIDGAVFQEEADALKIQAVPSVYANGKQLHVGRGSLGELLKKLEDTFGSLPQENAAPVLREFDVLVLGGGPAGASAAVYSARKGLRVAIIAERIGGQVKETVGTVSYTHLTLPTIRLV
;
A
#
# COMPACT_ATOMS: atom_id res chain seq x y z
N MET A 1 8.10 16.76 16.20
CA MET A 1 6.70 17.28 16.31
C MET A 1 6.21 17.66 14.93
N LEU A 2 5.01 17.19 14.58
CA LEU A 2 4.35 17.51 13.32
C LEU A 2 3.73 18.91 13.38
N GLU A 3 3.67 19.59 12.23
CA GLU A 3 3.04 20.90 12.14
C GLU A 3 1.53 20.83 12.43
N ALA A 4 0.96 21.85 13.07
CA ALA A 4 -0.45 21.88 13.45
C ALA A 4 -1.40 21.67 12.25
N THR A 5 -1.04 22.22 11.09
CA THR A 5 -1.79 22.05 9.83
C THR A 5 -1.87 20.58 9.38
N ILE A 6 -0.78 19.83 9.55
CA ILE A 6 -0.74 18.39 9.24
C ILE A 6 -1.61 17.63 10.24
N LEU A 7 -1.51 17.95 11.52
CA LEU A 7 -2.32 17.31 12.56
C LEU A 7 -3.83 17.53 12.33
N ASP A 8 -4.25 18.73 11.89
CA ASP A 8 -5.65 18.99 11.56
C ASP A 8 -6.14 18.16 10.36
N GLN A 9 -5.28 17.98 9.35
CA GLN A 9 -5.60 17.08 8.24
C GLN A 9 -5.72 15.62 8.69
N VAL A 10 -4.79 15.15 9.53
CA VAL A 10 -4.81 13.78 10.09
C VAL A 10 -6.06 13.56 10.94
N ARG A 11 -6.49 14.54 11.76
CA ARG A 11 -7.77 14.48 12.50
C ARG A 11 -8.95 14.27 11.57
N SER A 12 -9.01 15.01 10.47
CA SER A 12 -10.08 14.87 9.48
C SER A 12 -10.05 13.49 8.81
N ILE A 13 -8.87 12.96 8.51
CA ILE A 13 -8.67 11.66 7.88
C ILE A 13 -9.12 10.53 8.82
N PHE A 14 -8.85 10.64 10.13
CA PHE A 14 -9.16 9.61 11.12
C PHE A 14 -10.54 9.75 11.77
N GLN A 15 -11.30 10.81 11.46
CA GLN A 15 -12.66 11.00 11.95
C GLN A 15 -13.59 9.77 11.72
N PRO A 16 -13.52 9.05 10.58
CA PRO A 16 -14.42 7.91 10.32
C PRO A 16 -13.99 6.60 10.99
N LEU A 17 -12.90 6.56 11.78
CA LEU A 17 -12.44 5.36 12.45
C LEU A 17 -13.49 4.81 13.42
N LYS A 18 -13.69 3.49 13.38
CA LYS A 18 -14.63 2.76 14.24
C LYS A 18 -13.93 1.94 15.31
N ALA A 19 -12.91 1.19 14.91
CA ALA A 19 -12.12 0.35 15.81
C ALA A 19 -11.03 1.16 16.55
N ARG A 20 -10.50 0.59 17.62
CA ARG A 20 -9.35 1.13 18.34
C ARG A 20 -8.06 0.57 17.78
N TYR A 21 -7.06 1.44 17.64
CA TYR A 21 -5.74 1.10 17.14
C TYR A 21 -4.68 1.51 18.15
N THR A 22 -3.64 0.68 18.25
CA THR A 22 -2.48 0.98 19.11
C THR A 22 -1.23 0.87 18.26
N PHE A 23 -0.39 1.89 18.29
CA PHE A 23 0.98 1.82 17.83
C PHE A 23 1.80 1.21 18.97
N HIS A 24 2.10 -0.08 18.86
CA HIS A 24 2.93 -0.79 19.84
C HIS A 24 4.39 -0.62 19.45
N ILE A 25 5.05 0.31 20.11
CA ILE A 25 6.45 0.71 19.87
C ILE A 25 7.34 -0.22 20.66
N THR A 26 8.34 -0.82 20.01
CA THR A 26 9.40 -1.57 20.65
C THR A 26 10.73 -0.94 20.26
N CYS A 27 11.43 -0.33 21.20
CA CYS A 27 12.67 0.36 20.92
C CYS A 27 13.69 0.22 22.05
N ASN A 28 14.96 0.31 21.68
CA ASN A 28 16.03 0.54 22.63
C ASN A 28 16.01 2.03 23.02
N PRO A 29 15.88 2.40 24.31
CA PRO A 29 15.88 3.79 24.75
C PRO A 29 17.14 4.57 24.37
N GLU A 30 18.27 3.87 24.19
CA GLU A 30 19.55 4.47 23.79
C GLU A 30 19.66 4.68 22.27
N HIS A 31 18.70 4.17 21.48
CA HIS A 31 18.68 4.43 20.04
C HIS A 31 18.41 5.91 19.77
N GLU A 32 19.27 6.53 18.96
CA GLU A 32 19.24 8.00 18.69
C GLU A 32 17.88 8.53 18.22
N GLN A 33 17.09 7.70 17.54
CA GLN A 33 15.77 8.08 16.99
C GLN A 33 14.60 7.54 17.86
N ALA A 34 14.84 6.90 19.00
CA ALA A 34 13.76 6.34 19.84
C ALA A 34 12.79 7.42 20.31
N GLY A 35 13.31 8.55 20.82
CA GLY A 35 12.49 9.67 21.24
C GLY A 35 11.69 10.28 20.09
N GLU A 36 12.31 10.45 18.91
CA GLU A 36 11.65 10.99 17.73
C GLU A 36 10.48 10.09 17.27
N MET A 37 10.67 8.77 17.25
CA MET A 37 9.60 7.81 16.91
C MET A 37 8.43 7.89 17.88
N ILE A 38 8.73 7.93 19.19
CA ILE A 38 7.70 8.03 20.23
C ILE A 38 6.90 9.34 20.09
N ASP A 39 7.59 10.47 19.92
CA ASP A 39 6.94 11.78 19.77
C ASP A 39 6.10 11.82 18.49
N PHE A 40 6.63 11.35 17.36
CA PHE A 40 5.92 11.31 16.09
C PHE A 40 4.62 10.47 16.19
N LEU A 41 4.69 9.29 16.78
CA LEU A 41 3.51 8.42 16.90
C LEU A 41 2.51 8.94 17.93
N ASN A 42 2.96 9.61 18.99
CA ASN A 42 2.08 10.31 19.94
C ASN A 42 1.36 11.49 19.28
N ASP A 43 2.04 12.27 18.44
CA ASP A 43 1.42 13.34 17.65
C ASP A 43 0.28 12.76 16.79
N ILE A 44 0.53 11.66 16.07
CA ILE A 44 -0.50 10.98 15.27
C ILE A 44 -1.63 10.42 16.14
N ALA A 45 -1.30 9.79 17.26
CA ALA A 45 -2.30 9.22 18.17
C ALA A 45 -3.20 10.31 18.78
N SER A 46 -2.68 11.52 19.02
CA SER A 46 -3.45 12.65 19.51
C SER A 46 -4.56 13.12 18.55
N CYS A 47 -4.53 12.67 17.30
CA CYS A 47 -5.48 13.07 16.27
C CYS A 47 -6.83 12.32 16.35
N SER A 48 -6.95 11.25 17.16
CA SER A 48 -8.21 10.51 17.31
C SER A 48 -8.29 9.81 18.66
N ASP A 49 -9.46 9.78 19.26
CA ASP A 49 -9.76 9.01 20.49
C ASP A 49 -9.70 7.48 20.27
N LYS A 50 -9.56 7.05 19.02
CA LYS A 50 -9.41 5.65 18.61
C LYS A 50 -7.95 5.22 18.49
N LEU A 51 -7.01 6.14 18.63
CA LEU A 51 -5.59 5.87 18.51
C LEU A 51 -4.90 5.97 19.88
N SER A 52 -3.89 5.13 20.10
CA SER A 52 -3.04 5.16 21.29
C SER A 52 -1.63 4.67 20.96
N CYS A 53 -0.68 5.02 21.81
CA CYS A 53 0.67 4.48 21.78
C CYS A 53 0.90 3.62 23.02
N GLN A 54 1.65 2.52 22.85
CA GLN A 54 2.19 1.71 23.91
C GLN A 54 3.68 1.51 23.64
N VAL A 55 4.53 1.79 24.62
CA VAL A 55 5.99 1.66 24.49
C VAL A 55 6.45 0.46 25.30
N THR A 56 7.26 -0.38 24.69
CA THR A 56 8.01 -1.47 25.31
C THR A 56 9.50 -1.24 25.06
N GLU A 57 10.24 -1.04 26.11
CA GLU A 57 11.69 -0.88 26.05
C GLU A 57 12.39 -2.25 25.93
N THR A 58 13.52 -2.29 25.24
CA THR A 58 14.35 -3.47 25.08
C THR A 58 15.83 -3.08 24.99
N ASP A 59 16.72 -3.95 25.46
CA ASP A 59 18.16 -3.79 25.30
C ASP A 59 18.65 -4.16 23.89
N GLU A 60 17.79 -4.82 23.09
CA GLU A 60 18.12 -5.13 21.70
C GLU A 60 18.12 -3.86 20.82
N PRO A 61 18.95 -3.80 19.76
CA PRO A 61 19.00 -2.63 18.87
C PRO A 61 17.76 -2.53 17.97
N LYS A 62 16.58 -2.38 18.60
CA LYS A 62 15.29 -2.27 17.92
C LYS A 62 14.80 -0.84 17.85
N LEU A 63 14.21 -0.50 16.73
CA LEU A 63 13.45 0.71 16.50
C LEU A 63 12.29 0.35 15.58
N GLU A 64 11.16 -0.03 16.15
CA GLU A 64 10.03 -0.52 15.37
C GLU A 64 8.70 -0.27 16.09
N PHE A 65 7.62 -0.27 15.34
CA PHE A 65 6.29 -0.36 15.91
C PHE A 65 5.39 -1.28 15.08
N THR A 66 4.50 -1.97 15.76
CA THR A 66 3.46 -2.83 15.17
C THR A 66 2.11 -2.15 15.32
N LEU A 67 1.32 -2.16 14.25
CA LEU A 67 -0.06 -1.70 14.29
C LEU A 67 -0.96 -2.79 14.88
N LEU A 68 -1.58 -2.49 16.02
CA LEU A 68 -2.59 -3.36 16.63
C LEU A 68 -3.99 -2.82 16.36
N LYS A 69 -4.95 -3.71 16.12
CA LYS A 69 -6.38 -3.44 16.05
C LYS A 69 -7.10 -4.18 17.16
N GLU A 70 -7.80 -3.46 18.04
CA GLU A 70 -8.48 -4.05 19.22
C GLU A 70 -7.53 -4.99 20.01
N GLY A 71 -6.26 -4.58 20.16
CA GLY A 71 -5.22 -5.33 20.88
C GLY A 71 -4.63 -6.53 20.14
N LYS A 72 -5.02 -6.77 18.89
CA LYS A 72 -4.48 -7.86 18.06
C LYS A 72 -3.58 -7.32 16.95
N GLU A 73 -2.49 -8.00 16.66
CA GLU A 73 -1.61 -7.64 15.55
C GLU A 73 -2.33 -7.69 14.22
N THR A 74 -2.09 -6.66 13.39
CA THR A 74 -2.63 -6.58 12.03
C THR A 74 -1.74 -7.24 11.00
N GLY A 75 -0.54 -7.68 11.39
CA GLY A 75 0.51 -8.14 10.50
C GLY A 75 1.35 -7.01 9.89
N ILE A 76 1.07 -5.74 10.23
CA ILE A 76 1.81 -4.59 9.72
C ILE A 76 2.77 -4.07 10.78
N LYS A 77 4.03 -3.95 10.40
CA LYS A 77 5.11 -3.40 11.21
C LYS A 77 5.90 -2.36 10.41
N PHE A 78 6.36 -1.33 11.10
CA PHE A 78 7.29 -0.34 10.56
C PHE A 78 8.58 -0.36 11.39
N ARG A 79 9.67 -0.56 10.73
CA ARG A 79 11.04 -0.38 11.22
C ARG A 79 11.56 0.93 10.61
N ALA A 80 10.86 1.99 10.89
CA ALA A 80 11.04 3.33 10.35
C ALA A 80 10.21 4.34 11.15
N ILE A 81 10.58 5.60 11.10
CA ILE A 81 9.66 6.72 11.38
C ILE A 81 9.02 7.08 10.04
N PRO A 82 7.76 6.69 9.76
CA PRO A 82 7.19 6.80 8.42
C PRO A 82 6.81 8.25 8.07
N GLY A 83 7.84 9.06 7.88
CA GLY A 83 7.77 10.42 7.37
C GLY A 83 7.87 10.47 5.84
N GLY A 84 8.02 11.67 5.27
CA GLY A 84 8.17 11.87 3.84
C GLY A 84 7.06 11.21 3.03
N HIS A 85 7.44 10.43 2.02
CA HIS A 85 6.47 9.74 1.16
C HIS A 85 5.75 8.59 1.88
N GLU A 86 6.37 7.97 2.90
CA GLU A 86 5.76 6.86 3.65
C GLU A 86 4.73 7.32 4.71
N PHE A 87 4.60 8.62 4.93
CA PHE A 87 3.55 9.15 5.80
C PHE A 87 2.15 8.71 5.35
N SER A 88 1.92 8.74 4.05
CA SER A 88 0.66 8.24 3.48
C SER A 88 0.45 6.74 3.70
N SER A 89 1.52 5.95 3.73
CA SER A 89 1.46 4.50 3.97
C SER A 89 1.03 4.18 5.41
N LEU A 90 1.50 4.97 6.39
CA LEU A 90 1.03 4.86 7.77
C LEU A 90 -0.46 5.16 7.90
N LEU A 91 -0.91 6.30 7.35
CA LEU A 91 -2.32 6.71 7.44
C LEU A 91 -3.23 5.67 6.77
N LEU A 92 -2.83 5.16 5.60
CA LEU A 92 -3.59 4.14 4.88
C LEU A 92 -3.54 2.77 5.58
N ALA A 93 -2.48 2.42 6.29
CA ALA A 93 -2.43 1.18 7.08
C ALA A 93 -3.55 1.17 8.13
N VAL A 94 -3.74 2.27 8.86
CA VAL A 94 -4.82 2.42 9.85
C VAL A 94 -6.19 2.41 9.18
N LEU A 95 -6.39 3.20 8.12
CA LEU A 95 -7.67 3.27 7.40
C LEU A 95 -8.06 1.95 6.75
N ASN A 96 -7.11 1.24 6.15
CA ASN A 96 -7.33 -0.06 5.52
C ASN A 96 -7.70 -1.11 6.57
N ALA A 97 -7.04 -1.09 7.73
CA ALA A 97 -7.38 -1.96 8.85
C ALA A 97 -8.81 -1.71 9.37
N ASP A 98 -9.33 -0.46 9.27
CA ASP A 98 -10.72 -0.12 9.60
C ASP A 98 -11.71 -0.38 8.45
N GLY A 99 -11.22 -0.81 7.27
CA GLY A 99 -12.03 -1.01 6.07
C GLY A 99 -12.48 0.29 5.41
N LYS A 100 -11.80 1.41 5.69
CA LYS A 100 -12.11 2.76 5.19
C LYS A 100 -11.12 3.28 4.15
N GLY A 101 -10.04 2.56 3.93
CA GLY A 101 -9.00 2.97 2.99
C GLY A 101 -9.44 2.85 1.54
N LYS A 102 -8.77 3.62 0.67
CA LYS A 102 -9.14 3.73 -0.75
C LYS A 102 -8.50 2.64 -1.64
N ASN A 103 -7.46 1.97 -1.15
CA ASN A 103 -6.62 1.06 -1.93
C ASN A 103 -6.81 -0.41 -1.51
N LEU A 104 -7.94 -0.74 -0.87
CA LEU A 104 -8.26 -2.13 -0.57
C LEU A 104 -8.55 -2.88 -1.87
N PRO A 105 -7.99 -4.09 -2.03
CA PRO A 105 -8.25 -4.91 -3.19
C PRO A 105 -9.72 -5.34 -3.27
N ASP A 106 -10.18 -5.57 -4.49
CA ASP A 106 -11.50 -6.13 -4.72
C ASP A 106 -11.64 -7.56 -4.16
N GLU A 107 -12.87 -8.07 -4.16
CA GLU A 107 -13.14 -9.40 -3.61
C GLU A 107 -12.38 -10.52 -4.33
N GLY A 108 -12.15 -10.39 -5.65
CA GLY A 108 -11.41 -11.37 -6.45
C GLY A 108 -9.94 -11.45 -6.03
N ILE A 109 -9.29 -10.30 -5.92
CA ILE A 109 -7.91 -10.19 -5.43
C ILE A 109 -7.84 -10.61 -3.96
N GLY A 110 -8.82 -10.22 -3.14
CA GLY A 110 -8.89 -10.61 -1.73
C GLY A 110 -8.97 -12.14 -1.54
N ARG A 111 -9.72 -12.85 -2.38
CA ARG A 111 -9.76 -14.33 -2.37
C ARG A 111 -8.39 -14.93 -2.74
N ARG A 112 -7.72 -14.40 -3.76
CA ARG A 112 -6.38 -14.88 -4.14
C ARG A 112 -5.37 -14.67 -3.00
N ILE A 113 -5.38 -13.50 -2.34
CA ILE A 113 -4.53 -13.25 -1.17
C ILE A 113 -4.80 -14.29 -0.07
N LYS A 114 -6.05 -14.52 0.28
CA LYS A 114 -6.43 -15.50 1.32
C LYS A 114 -6.07 -16.94 0.97
N ALA A 115 -5.90 -17.26 -0.31
CA ALA A 115 -5.51 -18.57 -0.79
C ALA A 115 -3.99 -18.81 -0.77
N LEU A 116 -3.16 -17.78 -0.55
CA LEU A 116 -1.71 -17.96 -0.46
C LEU A 116 -1.34 -18.95 0.64
N GLN A 117 -0.32 -19.76 0.38
CA GLN A 117 0.19 -20.68 1.38
C GLN A 117 1.23 -19.96 2.26
N GLY A 118 0.96 -19.88 3.56
CA GLY A 118 1.83 -19.24 4.55
C GLY A 118 2.46 -20.24 5.53
N PRO A 119 3.28 -19.75 6.45
CA PRO A 119 3.52 -18.36 6.80
C PRO A 119 4.50 -17.65 5.86
N ILE A 120 4.25 -16.35 5.60
CA ILE A 120 5.12 -15.51 4.78
C ILE A 120 5.46 -14.25 5.57
N HIS A 121 6.75 -13.98 5.73
CA HIS A 121 7.25 -12.73 6.27
C HIS A 121 7.78 -11.87 5.12
N LEU A 122 7.11 -10.76 4.87
CA LEU A 122 7.48 -9.78 3.86
C LEU A 122 8.26 -8.65 4.49
N GLN A 123 9.31 -8.22 3.82
CA GLN A 123 10.15 -7.09 4.24
C GLN A 123 10.33 -6.18 3.03
N THR A 124 10.01 -4.90 3.17
CA THR A 124 10.22 -3.90 2.11
C THR A 124 11.19 -2.85 2.59
N TYR A 125 12.36 -2.82 1.98
CA TYR A 125 13.36 -1.78 2.20
C TYR A 125 12.98 -0.56 1.36
N VAL A 126 12.88 0.59 2.03
CA VAL A 126 12.45 1.85 1.44
C VAL A 126 13.46 2.96 1.73
N SER A 127 13.27 4.08 1.06
CA SER A 127 13.80 5.37 1.44
C SER A 127 12.64 6.36 1.57
N LEU A 128 12.66 7.18 2.61
CA LEU A 128 11.58 8.15 2.84
C LEU A 128 11.46 9.21 1.73
N ALA A 129 12.51 9.38 0.91
CA ALA A 129 12.52 10.26 -0.27
C ALA A 129 12.07 9.54 -1.56
N CYS A 130 11.79 8.23 -1.52
CA CYS A 130 11.43 7.44 -2.69
C CYS A 130 9.94 7.62 -3.04
N THR A 131 9.64 8.17 -4.20
CA THR A 131 8.26 8.41 -4.67
C THR A 131 7.49 7.14 -5.07
N ASN A 132 8.20 6.04 -5.34
CA ASN A 132 7.61 4.77 -5.78
C ASN A 132 7.44 3.75 -4.65
N CYS A 133 8.08 3.99 -3.51
CA CYS A 133 8.03 3.07 -2.36
C CYS A 133 6.61 2.93 -1.78
N PRO A 134 5.82 4.00 -1.62
CA PRO A 134 4.49 3.90 -1.03
C PRO A 134 3.54 2.94 -1.77
N ASP A 135 3.60 2.86 -3.10
CA ASP A 135 2.73 1.96 -3.86
C ASP A 135 2.98 0.49 -3.49
N ILE A 136 4.24 0.11 -3.31
CA ILE A 136 4.64 -1.25 -2.90
C ILE A 136 4.29 -1.51 -1.44
N VAL A 137 4.62 -0.58 -0.54
CA VAL A 137 4.33 -0.69 0.89
C VAL A 137 2.83 -0.84 1.14
N GLN A 138 2.01 0.01 0.53
CA GLN A 138 0.55 -0.03 0.67
C GLN A 138 -0.06 -1.32 0.11
N ALA A 139 0.46 -1.80 -1.03
CA ALA A 139 0.02 -3.07 -1.61
C ALA A 139 0.32 -4.26 -0.68
N LEU A 140 1.54 -4.33 -0.12
CA LEU A 140 1.92 -5.42 0.76
C LEU A 140 1.30 -5.31 2.16
N ASN A 141 1.06 -4.10 2.68
CA ASN A 141 0.25 -3.88 3.86
C ASN A 141 -1.17 -4.43 3.68
N ALA A 142 -1.78 -4.23 2.49
CA ALA A 142 -3.10 -4.80 2.20
C ALA A 142 -3.07 -6.34 2.14
N VAL A 143 -1.99 -6.94 1.65
CA VAL A 143 -1.80 -8.40 1.68
C VAL A 143 -1.72 -8.91 3.12
N ALA A 144 -0.92 -8.27 3.98
CA ALA A 144 -0.79 -8.64 5.39
C ALA A 144 -2.13 -8.51 6.15
N LEU A 145 -2.89 -7.44 5.91
CA LEU A 145 -4.20 -7.23 6.52
C LEU A 145 -5.23 -8.31 6.17
N LEU A 146 -5.15 -8.87 4.96
CA LEU A 146 -6.14 -9.83 4.45
C LEU A 146 -5.78 -11.28 4.71
N HIS A 147 -4.53 -11.57 5.12
CA HIS A 147 -4.07 -12.94 5.32
C HIS A 147 -3.51 -13.16 6.73
N PRO A 148 -4.06 -14.09 7.54
CA PRO A 148 -3.72 -14.23 8.95
C PRO A 148 -2.28 -14.73 9.22
N HIS A 149 -1.61 -15.26 8.21
CA HIS A 149 -0.25 -15.82 8.34
C HIS A 149 0.77 -15.08 7.47
N ILE A 150 0.45 -13.85 7.04
CA ILE A 150 1.38 -12.99 6.32
C ILE A 150 1.63 -11.75 7.17
N THR A 151 2.91 -11.41 7.35
CA THR A 151 3.34 -10.16 8.00
C THR A 151 4.14 -9.33 7.02
N HIS A 152 4.13 -8.03 7.21
CA HIS A 152 4.88 -7.09 6.38
C HIS A 152 5.59 -6.05 7.24
N ASP A 153 6.91 -6.00 7.12
CA ASP A 153 7.78 -5.00 7.72
C ASP A 153 8.21 -3.96 6.67
N THR A 154 7.91 -2.70 6.92
CA THR A 154 8.47 -1.57 6.17
C THR A 154 9.74 -1.10 6.85
N ILE A 155 10.87 -1.12 6.17
CA ILE A 155 12.21 -0.90 6.74
C ILE A 155 12.86 0.29 6.05
N ASP A 156 13.21 1.33 6.83
CA ASP A 156 14.01 2.43 6.30
C ASP A 156 15.48 1.99 6.15
N GLY A 157 15.94 1.90 4.91
CA GLY A 157 17.32 1.50 4.61
C GLY A 157 18.37 2.48 5.13
N ALA A 158 18.01 3.72 5.45
CA ALA A 158 18.94 4.69 6.04
C ALA A 158 19.15 4.43 7.54
N VAL A 159 18.10 3.98 8.25
CA VAL A 159 18.16 3.61 9.66
C VAL A 159 18.82 2.25 9.85
N PHE A 160 18.49 1.29 8.97
CA PHE A 160 19.00 -0.09 9.01
C PHE A 160 20.02 -0.35 7.89
N GLN A 161 21.00 0.56 7.76
CA GLN A 161 21.97 0.52 6.68
C GLN A 161 22.82 -0.74 6.68
N GLU A 162 23.28 -1.22 7.84
CA GLU A 162 24.07 -2.46 7.94
C GLU A 162 23.31 -3.67 7.39
N GLU A 163 22.01 -3.76 7.66
CA GLU A 163 21.14 -4.82 7.14
C GLU A 163 20.94 -4.68 5.63
N ALA A 164 20.73 -3.46 5.13
CA ALA A 164 20.60 -3.18 3.71
C ALA A 164 21.91 -3.49 2.92
N ASP A 165 23.05 -3.16 3.51
CA ASP A 165 24.37 -3.44 2.93
C ASP A 165 24.68 -4.94 2.90
N ALA A 166 24.35 -5.67 3.97
CA ALA A 166 24.50 -7.12 4.05
C ALA A 166 23.67 -7.84 2.96
N LEU A 167 22.48 -7.32 2.68
CA LEU A 167 21.61 -7.80 1.59
C LEU A 167 21.99 -7.24 0.21
N LYS A 168 22.97 -6.35 0.14
CA LYS A 168 23.46 -5.70 -1.10
C LYS A 168 22.34 -4.97 -1.85
N ILE A 169 21.46 -4.27 -1.12
CA ILE A 169 20.36 -3.51 -1.70
C ILE A 169 20.93 -2.30 -2.44
N GLN A 170 20.68 -2.22 -3.76
CA GLN A 170 21.17 -1.13 -4.61
C GLN A 170 20.04 -0.20 -5.07
N ALA A 171 18.79 -0.59 -4.89
CA ALA A 171 17.63 0.18 -5.31
C ALA A 171 16.45 -0.06 -4.39
N VAL A 172 15.58 0.95 -4.25
CA VAL A 172 14.36 0.87 -3.46
C VAL A 172 13.15 1.24 -4.31
N PRO A 173 11.97 0.66 -4.03
CA PRO A 173 11.72 -0.38 -3.02
C PRO A 173 12.35 -1.73 -3.37
N SER A 174 12.88 -2.43 -2.38
CA SER A 174 13.33 -3.82 -2.50
C SER A 174 12.54 -4.71 -1.55
N VAL A 175 11.85 -5.71 -2.10
CA VAL A 175 10.97 -6.62 -1.37
C VAL A 175 11.64 -7.97 -1.18
N TYR A 176 11.62 -8.45 0.04
CA TYR A 176 12.06 -9.79 0.42
C TYR A 176 10.87 -10.58 1.00
N ALA A 177 10.84 -11.86 0.74
CA ALA A 177 9.86 -12.79 1.30
C ALA A 177 10.60 -13.98 1.90
N ASN A 178 10.43 -14.20 3.21
CA ASN A 178 11.17 -15.20 3.99
C ASN A 178 12.69 -15.15 3.72
N GLY A 179 13.26 -13.93 3.71
CA GLY A 179 14.70 -13.68 3.52
C GLY A 179 15.19 -13.81 2.06
N LYS A 180 14.33 -14.08 1.08
CA LYS A 180 14.70 -14.14 -0.34
C LYS A 180 14.14 -12.94 -1.08
N GLN A 181 14.94 -12.34 -1.96
CA GLN A 181 14.50 -11.22 -2.78
C GLN A 181 13.36 -11.65 -3.72
N LEU A 182 12.23 -10.97 -3.62
CA LEU A 182 11.02 -11.22 -4.41
C LEU A 182 10.84 -10.19 -5.53
N HIS A 183 11.09 -8.91 -5.24
CA HIS A 183 10.81 -7.82 -6.17
C HIS A 183 11.73 -6.62 -5.91
N VAL A 184 12.03 -5.86 -6.96
CA VAL A 184 12.76 -4.58 -6.88
C VAL A 184 12.09 -3.57 -7.81
N GLY A 185 11.98 -2.33 -7.35
CA GLY A 185 11.45 -1.23 -8.11
C GLY A 185 9.93 -1.15 -8.12
N ARG A 186 9.39 -0.48 -9.12
CA ARG A 186 7.94 -0.31 -9.30
C ARG A 186 7.25 -1.65 -9.52
N GLY A 187 6.02 -1.75 -9.05
CA GLY A 187 5.17 -2.92 -9.26
C GLY A 187 3.74 -2.65 -8.85
N SER A 188 2.82 -3.43 -9.38
CA SER A 188 1.41 -3.40 -8.98
C SER A 188 1.11 -4.51 -7.98
N LEU A 189 0.01 -4.38 -7.23
CA LEU A 189 -0.47 -5.45 -6.35
C LEU A 189 -0.67 -6.77 -7.12
N GLY A 190 -1.14 -6.71 -8.38
CA GLY A 190 -1.35 -7.89 -9.23
C GLY A 190 -0.04 -8.62 -9.55
N GLU A 191 1.04 -7.87 -9.86
CA GLU A 191 2.37 -8.45 -10.10
C GLU A 191 2.99 -9.03 -8.84
N LEU A 192 2.89 -8.33 -7.71
CA LEU A 192 3.37 -8.81 -6.42
C LEU A 192 2.65 -10.08 -6.00
N LEU A 193 1.31 -10.09 -6.12
CA LEU A 193 0.50 -11.26 -5.79
C LEU A 193 0.86 -12.46 -6.67
N LYS A 194 1.05 -12.25 -7.98
CA LYS A 194 1.49 -13.31 -8.87
C LYS A 194 2.84 -13.90 -8.44
N LYS A 195 3.82 -13.05 -8.10
CA LYS A 195 5.13 -13.52 -7.62
C LYS A 195 5.02 -14.30 -6.31
N LEU A 196 4.13 -13.88 -5.40
CA LEU A 196 3.85 -14.61 -4.16
C LEU A 196 3.21 -15.98 -4.45
N GLU A 197 2.23 -16.04 -5.36
CA GLU A 197 1.61 -17.29 -5.81
C GLU A 197 2.62 -18.25 -6.46
N ASP A 198 3.48 -17.71 -7.34
CA ASP A 198 4.51 -18.48 -8.03
C ASP A 198 5.59 -19.01 -7.05
N THR A 199 5.85 -18.28 -5.96
CA THR A 199 6.90 -18.63 -4.98
C THR A 199 6.40 -19.57 -3.88
N PHE A 200 5.22 -19.31 -3.33
CA PHE A 200 4.68 -19.99 -2.14
C PHE A 200 3.53 -20.92 -2.46
N GLY A 201 2.95 -20.79 -3.66
CA GLY A 201 1.74 -21.54 -4.04
C GLY A 201 0.47 -20.94 -3.46
N SER A 202 -0.65 -21.44 -3.95
CA SER A 202 -1.98 -21.10 -3.49
C SER A 202 -2.79 -22.36 -3.22
N LEU A 203 -3.62 -22.32 -2.19
CA LEU A 203 -4.59 -23.38 -1.95
C LEU A 203 -5.58 -23.43 -3.11
N PRO A 204 -6.03 -24.65 -3.51
CA PRO A 204 -7.08 -24.75 -4.50
C PRO A 204 -8.28 -23.93 -4.05
N GLN A 205 -8.65 -22.94 -4.83
CA GLN A 205 -9.90 -22.25 -4.59
C GLN A 205 -11.03 -23.23 -4.96
N GLU A 206 -11.85 -23.60 -3.99
CA GLU A 206 -13.10 -24.29 -4.29
C GLU A 206 -13.82 -23.44 -5.34
N ASN A 207 -14.15 -24.07 -6.47
CA ASN A 207 -14.67 -23.46 -7.67
C ASN A 207 -15.76 -22.43 -7.35
N ALA A 208 -15.40 -21.19 -7.19
CA ALA A 208 -16.37 -20.11 -7.39
C ALA A 208 -16.80 -20.25 -8.85
N ALA A 209 -18.03 -20.67 -9.09
CA ALA A 209 -18.58 -20.73 -10.42
C ALA A 209 -18.22 -19.43 -11.15
N PRO A 210 -17.69 -19.47 -12.37
CA PRO A 210 -17.31 -18.27 -13.08
C PRO A 210 -18.51 -17.35 -13.13
N VAL A 211 -18.40 -16.16 -12.53
CA VAL A 211 -19.45 -15.15 -12.62
C VAL A 211 -19.42 -14.63 -14.06
N LEU A 212 -20.23 -15.24 -14.91
CA LEU A 212 -20.42 -14.77 -16.27
C LEU A 212 -21.19 -13.45 -16.20
N ARG A 213 -20.55 -12.38 -16.65
CA ARG A 213 -21.19 -11.08 -16.84
C ARG A 213 -21.14 -10.74 -18.32
N GLU A 214 -22.28 -10.36 -18.86
CA GLU A 214 -22.38 -9.94 -20.26
C GLU A 214 -22.26 -8.42 -20.35
N PHE A 215 -21.42 -7.95 -21.25
CA PHE A 215 -21.24 -6.57 -21.61
C PHE A 215 -21.32 -6.40 -23.11
N ASP A 216 -21.82 -5.24 -23.55
CA ASP A 216 -21.87 -4.91 -24.97
C ASP A 216 -20.50 -4.37 -25.45
N VAL A 217 -19.72 -3.76 -24.53
CA VAL A 217 -18.38 -3.23 -24.79
C VAL A 217 -17.46 -3.56 -23.64
N LEU A 218 -16.29 -4.11 -23.96
CA LEU A 218 -15.20 -4.34 -23.02
C LEU A 218 -14.01 -3.45 -23.39
N VAL A 219 -13.64 -2.53 -22.50
CA VAL A 219 -12.52 -1.62 -22.69
C VAL A 219 -11.30 -2.16 -21.95
N LEU A 220 -10.22 -2.42 -22.65
CA LEU A 220 -8.94 -2.84 -22.07
C LEU A 220 -8.04 -1.62 -21.89
N GLY A 221 -7.77 -1.27 -20.63
CA GLY A 221 -6.95 -0.13 -20.22
C GLY A 221 -7.76 0.99 -19.58
N GLY A 222 -7.28 1.49 -18.42
CA GLY A 222 -7.92 2.54 -17.61
C GLY A 222 -7.35 3.93 -17.81
N GLY A 223 -6.54 4.17 -18.85
CA GLY A 223 -6.01 5.48 -19.18
C GLY A 223 -7.08 6.41 -19.77
N PRO A 224 -6.72 7.68 -20.14
CA PRO A 224 -7.68 8.67 -20.65
C PRO A 224 -8.47 8.18 -21.85
N ALA A 225 -7.83 7.48 -22.78
CA ALA A 225 -8.47 6.93 -23.96
C ALA A 225 -9.52 5.87 -23.61
N GLY A 226 -9.16 4.92 -22.71
CA GLY A 226 -10.09 3.89 -22.25
C GLY A 226 -11.24 4.46 -21.46
N ALA A 227 -10.97 5.41 -20.55
CA ALA A 227 -12.01 6.09 -19.81
C ALA A 227 -12.98 6.84 -20.72
N SER A 228 -12.46 7.57 -21.75
CA SER A 228 -13.28 8.24 -22.74
C SER A 228 -14.13 7.26 -23.55
N ALA A 229 -13.54 6.17 -24.04
CA ALA A 229 -14.27 5.14 -24.78
C ALA A 229 -15.42 4.55 -23.95
N ALA A 230 -15.15 4.24 -22.66
CA ALA A 230 -16.16 3.70 -21.76
C ALA A 230 -17.30 4.69 -21.51
N VAL A 231 -16.99 5.96 -21.22
CA VAL A 231 -17.98 7.01 -20.98
C VAL A 231 -18.88 7.23 -22.19
N TYR A 232 -18.29 7.33 -23.40
CA TYR A 232 -19.08 7.54 -24.61
C TYR A 232 -19.92 6.32 -24.98
N SER A 233 -19.43 5.11 -24.77
CA SER A 233 -20.21 3.90 -24.97
C SER A 233 -21.39 3.80 -23.99
N ALA A 234 -21.15 4.09 -22.70
CA ALA A 234 -22.19 4.09 -21.68
C ALA A 234 -23.27 5.16 -21.95
N ARG A 235 -22.89 6.36 -22.44
CA ARG A 235 -23.83 7.42 -22.84
C ARG A 235 -24.75 7.00 -23.99
N LYS A 236 -24.36 6.01 -24.80
CA LYS A 236 -25.20 5.41 -25.83
C LYS A 236 -26.10 4.28 -25.33
N GLY A 237 -26.13 4.06 -24.01
CA GLY A 237 -26.96 3.03 -23.38
C GLY A 237 -26.35 1.63 -23.43
N LEU A 238 -25.08 1.49 -23.82
CA LEU A 238 -24.41 0.20 -23.86
C LEU A 238 -23.93 -0.20 -22.46
N ARG A 239 -23.97 -1.49 -22.15
CA ARG A 239 -23.38 -2.04 -20.93
C ARG A 239 -21.87 -2.14 -21.13
N VAL A 240 -21.10 -1.38 -20.36
CA VAL A 240 -19.66 -1.26 -20.54
C VAL A 240 -18.92 -1.77 -19.33
N ALA A 241 -17.87 -2.54 -19.55
CA ALA A 241 -16.86 -2.84 -18.54
C ALA A 241 -15.50 -2.30 -18.93
N ILE A 242 -14.72 -1.89 -17.94
CA ILE A 242 -13.31 -1.52 -18.10
C ILE A 242 -12.48 -2.58 -17.36
N ILE A 243 -11.53 -3.19 -18.07
CA ILE A 243 -10.48 -4.01 -17.47
C ILE A 243 -9.20 -3.18 -17.46
N ALA A 244 -8.73 -2.84 -16.27
CA ALA A 244 -7.52 -2.05 -16.10
C ALA A 244 -6.88 -2.35 -14.76
N GLU A 245 -5.57 -2.32 -14.72
CA GLU A 245 -4.79 -2.45 -13.48
C GLU A 245 -5.05 -1.26 -12.55
N ARG A 246 -5.20 -0.05 -13.14
CA ARG A 246 -5.58 1.18 -12.44
C ARG A 246 -6.36 2.12 -13.35
N ILE A 247 -7.27 2.88 -12.78
CA ILE A 247 -8.00 3.94 -13.49
C ILE A 247 -7.19 5.23 -13.44
N GLY A 248 -7.07 5.91 -14.59
CA GLY A 248 -6.34 7.16 -14.78
C GLY A 248 -5.00 6.98 -15.53
N GLY A 249 -4.38 5.79 -15.47
CA GLY A 249 -3.12 5.53 -16.19
C GLY A 249 -2.03 6.55 -15.85
N GLN A 250 -1.20 6.89 -16.82
CA GLN A 250 -0.08 7.83 -16.68
C GLN A 250 -0.50 9.26 -16.34
N VAL A 251 -1.76 9.65 -16.57
CA VAL A 251 -2.24 11.01 -16.24
C VAL A 251 -2.18 11.29 -14.75
N LYS A 252 -2.27 10.27 -13.91
CA LYS A 252 -2.11 10.43 -12.45
C LYS A 252 -0.69 10.83 -12.03
N GLU A 253 0.28 10.61 -12.89
CA GLU A 253 1.69 10.87 -12.63
C GLU A 253 2.16 12.19 -13.27
N THR A 254 1.30 12.84 -14.07
CA THR A 254 1.64 14.07 -14.79
C THR A 254 1.10 15.29 -14.04
N VAL A 255 1.99 16.22 -13.72
CA VAL A 255 1.61 17.53 -13.21
C VAL A 255 1.19 18.39 -14.41
N GLY A 256 -0.10 18.60 -14.59
CA GLY A 256 -0.67 19.42 -15.67
C GLY A 256 -0.94 18.65 -16.96
N THR A 257 -2.10 18.03 -17.04
CA THR A 257 -2.60 17.42 -18.29
C THR A 257 -3.57 18.38 -18.98
N VAL A 258 -3.30 18.67 -20.24
CA VAL A 258 -4.21 19.48 -21.08
C VAL A 258 -4.98 18.55 -22.02
N SER A 259 -6.31 18.63 -21.98
CA SER A 259 -7.18 17.94 -22.94
C SER A 259 -7.45 18.87 -24.13
N TYR A 260 -6.98 18.48 -25.30
CA TYR A 260 -7.20 19.22 -26.54
C TYR A 260 -8.48 18.73 -27.23
N THR A 261 -9.63 19.27 -26.86
CA THR A 261 -10.91 18.94 -27.52
C THR A 261 -11.18 19.80 -28.76
N HIS A 262 -10.37 20.82 -29.01
CA HIS A 262 -10.52 21.81 -30.05
C HIS A 262 -9.44 21.75 -31.13
N LEU A 263 -8.45 20.86 -31.01
CA LEU A 263 -7.46 20.64 -32.05
C LEU A 263 -7.94 19.52 -32.98
N THR A 264 -8.16 19.82 -34.23
CA THR A 264 -8.29 18.83 -35.29
C THR A 264 -6.95 18.16 -35.50
N LEU A 265 -6.87 16.84 -35.28
CA LEU A 265 -5.69 16.07 -35.66
C LEU A 265 -5.44 16.24 -37.15
N PRO A 266 -4.21 16.48 -37.61
CA PRO A 266 -3.91 16.53 -39.04
C PRO A 266 -4.34 15.19 -39.65
N THR A 267 -5.18 15.28 -40.65
CA THR A 267 -5.64 14.11 -41.40
C THR A 267 -4.46 13.54 -42.16
N ILE A 268 -3.96 12.39 -41.74
CA ILE A 268 -2.96 11.63 -42.48
C ILE A 268 -3.68 11.16 -43.74
N ARG A 269 -3.42 11.79 -44.90
CA ARG A 269 -3.76 11.23 -46.20
C ARG A 269 -2.81 10.03 -46.41
N LEU A 270 -3.34 8.83 -46.33
CA LEU A 270 -2.68 7.66 -46.90
C LEU A 270 -2.69 7.85 -48.44
N VAL A 271 -1.51 7.91 -49.03
CA VAL A 271 -1.27 7.84 -50.48
C VAL A 271 -1.13 6.37 -50.84
#